data_f36e83d8b9d05cf2bc30fcfbb82fdcd5
#
_entry.id   f36e83d8b9d05cf2bc30fcfbb82fdcd5
#
_cell.length_a   1.000
_cell.length_b   1.000
_cell.length_c   1.000
_cell.angle_alpha   90.00
_cell.angle_beta   90.00
_cell.angle_gamma   90.00
#
_symmetry.space_group_name_H-M   'P 1'
#
loop_
_entity.id
_entity.type
_entity.pdbx_description
1 polymer ?
#
loop_
_entity_poly.entity_id
_entity_poly.type
_entity_poly.pdbx_seq_one_letter_code
_entity_poly.pdbx_strand_id
1 'polypeptide(L)'
;MVVEFKNEPGYDFSVQENVDMFKKALKDVEKELGQDIPLVINGEKIFKDDKIKSINPADTSQVIANASKATKQDVEDAFKAANEAYKSWKTWSANDRAELMLRVSAIIRRRKAEIAAIMVYEAGKPWDEAVGDAAEGIDFIEYYARSMMDLAQGKPVLDREGEHNKYFYKSIGTGVTIPPWNFPFAIMAGTTLAPVVAGNTVLLKPAEDTPYIAYKLMEILEEAGLPKGVVNFVPGDTKEIGDYLVDHKDTHFVTFTGSRATGTRIYERSAVVQEGQNFLKRVIAEMGGKDAIVVDENIDTDMAAEAIVTSAFGFSGQKCSACSRAIVHKDVYDEVLEKSIKLTKELTLGNTVDNTYMGPVINKKQFDKIKNYIEIGKEEGKLEQGGGTDDSKGYFVEPTIISGLKSKDRIMQEEIFGPVVGFVKVNDFDEAIEVANDTDYGLTGAVITNNREHWIKAVNEFDVGNLYLNRGCTSAVVGYHPFGGFKMSGTDAKTGSPDYLLHFLEQKVVSEMF
;
A
#
# COMPACT_ATOMS: atom_id res chain seq x y z
N MET A 1 -25.64 -13.92 12.39
CA MET A 1 -25.19 -14.27 11.02
C MET A 1 -24.48 -13.05 10.47
N VAL A 2 -23.18 -13.13 10.16
CA VAL A 2 -22.44 -12.00 9.58
C VAL A 2 -22.88 -11.85 8.12
N VAL A 3 -23.17 -10.61 7.70
CA VAL A 3 -23.57 -10.31 6.31
C VAL A 3 -22.40 -10.61 5.38
N GLU A 4 -22.70 -11.07 4.16
CA GLU A 4 -21.71 -11.32 3.12
C GLU A 4 -20.85 -10.09 2.85
N PHE A 5 -19.57 -10.31 2.52
CA PHE A 5 -18.63 -9.22 2.22
C PHE A 5 -19.08 -8.44 0.97
N LYS A 6 -18.99 -7.13 1.07
CA LYS A 6 -19.15 -6.19 -0.05
C LYS A 6 -18.18 -5.06 0.10
N ASN A 7 -17.55 -4.63 -1.00
CA ASN A 7 -16.67 -3.51 -0.98
C ASN A 7 -17.40 -2.21 -0.60
N GLU A 8 -16.71 -1.38 0.15
CA GLU A 8 -17.20 -0.07 0.56
C GLU A 8 -17.24 0.88 -0.65
N PRO A 9 -18.38 1.54 -0.94
CA PRO A 9 -18.45 2.48 -2.04
C PRO A 9 -17.65 3.76 -1.76
N GLY A 10 -17.09 4.36 -2.81
CA GLY A 10 -16.57 5.72 -2.77
C GLY A 10 -17.67 6.78 -2.62
N TYR A 11 -17.30 8.06 -2.77
CA TYR A 11 -18.25 9.15 -2.93
C TYR A 11 -18.33 9.54 -4.42
N ASP A 12 -19.55 9.72 -4.92
CA ASP A 12 -19.77 10.28 -6.25
C ASP A 12 -19.73 11.81 -6.16
N PHE A 13 -18.60 12.42 -6.54
CA PHE A 13 -18.41 13.88 -6.54
C PHE A 13 -19.08 14.60 -7.71
N SER A 14 -19.81 13.92 -8.58
CA SER A 14 -20.78 14.57 -9.48
C SER A 14 -22.05 15.04 -8.74
N VAL A 15 -22.29 14.50 -7.53
CA VAL A 15 -23.39 14.85 -6.65
C VAL A 15 -22.97 15.99 -5.71
N GLN A 16 -23.64 17.15 -5.82
CA GLN A 16 -23.28 18.37 -5.07
C GLN A 16 -23.29 18.16 -3.55
N GLU A 17 -24.20 17.34 -3.02
CA GLU A 17 -24.28 17.02 -1.58
C GLU A 17 -22.99 16.35 -1.07
N ASN A 18 -22.42 15.44 -1.86
CA ASN A 18 -21.14 14.80 -1.52
C ASN A 18 -19.97 15.79 -1.56
N VAL A 19 -19.98 16.71 -2.54
CA VAL A 19 -18.99 17.80 -2.63
C VAL A 19 -19.07 18.70 -1.39
N ASP A 20 -20.27 19.13 -1.00
CA ASP A 20 -20.46 20.02 0.15
C ASP A 20 -20.09 19.33 1.47
N MET A 21 -20.47 18.07 1.62
CA MET A 21 -20.07 17.24 2.76
C MET A 21 -18.55 17.12 2.86
N PHE A 22 -17.85 16.83 1.75
CA PHE A 22 -16.42 16.65 1.76
C PHE A 22 -15.65 17.96 1.97
N LYS A 23 -16.12 19.06 1.37
CA LYS A 23 -15.61 20.42 1.66
C LYS A 23 -15.76 20.81 3.13
N LYS A 24 -16.85 20.37 3.76
CA LYS A 24 -17.01 20.56 5.20
C LYS A 24 -15.99 19.75 5.99
N ALA A 25 -15.76 18.48 5.64
CA ALA A 25 -14.74 17.64 6.27
C ALA A 25 -13.34 18.24 6.15
N LEU A 26 -12.96 18.75 4.96
CA LEU A 26 -11.70 19.46 4.75
C LEU A 26 -11.56 20.67 5.68
N LYS A 27 -12.59 21.51 5.80
CA LYS A 27 -12.58 22.68 6.71
C LYS A 27 -12.52 22.30 8.18
N ASP A 28 -13.13 21.18 8.56
CA ASP A 28 -13.11 20.72 9.95
C ASP A 28 -11.71 20.16 10.30
N VAL A 29 -11.10 19.37 9.41
CA VAL A 29 -9.72 18.87 9.56
C VAL A 29 -8.71 20.02 9.59
N GLU A 30 -8.87 21.04 8.74
CA GLU A 30 -7.98 22.21 8.70
C GLU A 30 -7.81 22.90 10.07
N LYS A 31 -8.87 22.91 10.89
CA LYS A 31 -8.85 23.50 12.25
C LYS A 31 -8.04 22.69 13.25
N GLU A 32 -7.81 21.40 12.95
CA GLU A 32 -7.08 20.47 13.82
C GLU A 32 -5.61 20.35 13.45
N LEU A 33 -5.16 20.96 12.34
CA LEU A 33 -3.79 20.85 11.87
C LEU A 33 -2.80 21.50 12.84
N GLY A 34 -1.56 20.99 12.86
CA GLY A 34 -0.47 21.48 13.70
C GLY A 34 -0.45 20.90 15.10
N GLN A 35 -1.36 19.98 15.44
CA GLN A 35 -1.43 19.37 16.76
C GLN A 35 -0.24 18.44 17.05
N ASP A 36 0.01 18.23 18.34
CA ASP A 36 0.98 17.26 18.85
C ASP A 36 0.37 15.86 18.90
N ILE A 37 1.11 14.87 18.39
CA ILE A 37 0.72 13.46 18.37
C ILE A 37 1.59 12.68 19.36
N PRO A 38 1.00 11.92 20.29
CA PRO A 38 1.74 11.10 21.23
C PRO A 38 2.20 9.77 20.63
N LEU A 39 3.14 9.09 21.31
CA LEU A 39 3.22 7.64 21.25
C LEU A 39 1.99 7.07 21.98
N VAL A 40 1.57 5.84 21.60
CA VAL A 40 0.55 5.10 22.36
C VAL A 40 1.11 3.74 22.72
N ILE A 41 1.47 3.57 23.99
CA ILE A 41 2.05 2.33 24.52
C ILE A 41 1.16 1.85 25.65
N ASN A 42 0.67 0.61 25.56
CA ASN A 42 -0.27 0.04 26.53
C ASN A 42 -1.53 0.93 26.77
N GLY A 43 -1.96 1.64 25.72
CA GLY A 43 -3.09 2.58 25.79
C GLY A 43 -2.76 3.91 26.49
N GLU A 44 -1.52 4.15 26.87
CA GLU A 44 -1.07 5.42 27.45
C GLU A 44 -0.53 6.34 26.35
N LYS A 45 -0.96 7.61 26.37
CA LYS A 45 -0.54 8.67 25.45
C LYS A 45 0.70 9.37 25.99
N ILE A 46 1.85 9.18 25.33
CA ILE A 46 3.15 9.69 25.80
C ILE A 46 3.63 10.77 24.83
N PHE A 47 3.68 12.01 25.31
CA PHE A 47 4.20 13.15 24.55
C PHE A 47 5.69 13.34 24.81
N LYS A 48 6.47 13.60 23.75
CA LYS A 48 7.91 13.86 23.81
C LYS A 48 8.21 15.25 23.27
N ASP A 49 9.34 15.82 23.70
CA ASP A 49 9.84 17.11 23.18
C ASP A 49 10.43 16.95 21.77
N ASP A 50 11.14 15.82 21.49
CA ASP A 50 11.64 15.51 20.16
C ASP A 50 10.54 14.97 19.27
N LYS A 51 10.32 15.62 18.11
CA LYS A 51 9.16 15.39 17.24
C LYS A 51 9.55 15.31 15.78
N ILE A 52 8.80 14.50 15.04
CA ILE A 52 8.76 14.50 13.58
C ILE A 52 7.67 15.48 13.15
N LYS A 53 7.99 16.38 12.24
CA LYS A 53 7.01 17.27 11.62
C LYS A 53 6.47 16.64 10.35
N SER A 54 5.17 16.38 10.29
CA SER A 54 4.46 16.13 9.05
C SER A 54 4.06 17.48 8.47
N ILE A 55 4.32 17.69 7.19
CA ILE A 55 4.03 18.94 6.47
C ILE A 55 3.12 18.68 5.28
N ASN A 56 2.31 19.65 4.91
CA ASN A 56 1.51 19.59 3.70
C ASN A 56 2.41 19.63 2.45
N PRO A 57 2.44 18.60 1.61
CA PRO A 57 3.27 18.60 0.42
C PRO A 57 2.84 19.62 -0.65
N ALA A 58 1.59 20.14 -0.58
CA ALA A 58 1.10 21.21 -1.43
C ALA A 58 1.44 22.63 -0.91
N ASP A 59 1.74 22.74 0.40
CA ASP A 59 2.15 23.98 1.04
C ASP A 59 3.12 23.68 2.18
N THR A 60 4.42 23.72 1.89
CA THR A 60 5.48 23.31 2.83
C THR A 60 5.59 24.19 4.08
N SER A 61 4.89 25.34 4.12
CA SER A 61 4.78 26.18 5.30
C SER A 61 3.72 25.67 6.30
N GLN A 62 2.78 24.81 5.86
CA GLN A 62 1.70 24.28 6.69
C GLN A 62 2.13 22.99 7.39
N VAL A 63 2.20 23.02 8.71
CA VAL A 63 2.44 21.84 9.55
C VAL A 63 1.13 21.08 9.73
N ILE A 64 1.11 19.80 9.39
CA ILE A 64 -0.04 18.92 9.57
C ILE A 64 -0.08 18.40 11.01
N ALA A 65 1.04 17.90 11.50
CA ALA A 65 1.16 17.39 12.87
C ALA A 65 2.62 17.36 13.34
N ASN A 66 2.80 17.30 14.67
CA ASN A 66 4.09 17.11 15.31
C ASN A 66 4.06 15.78 16.06
N ALA A 67 4.57 14.71 15.48
CA ALA A 67 4.55 13.38 16.09
C ALA A 67 5.74 13.18 17.04
N SER A 68 5.47 12.78 18.27
CA SER A 68 6.49 12.41 19.26
C SER A 68 7.38 11.29 18.70
N LYS A 69 8.71 11.40 18.89
CA LYS A 69 9.65 10.36 18.45
C LYS A 69 9.84 9.29 19.51
N ALA A 70 9.63 8.04 19.13
CA ALA A 70 9.97 6.89 19.95
C ALA A 70 11.49 6.68 19.98
N THR A 71 12.00 6.43 21.17
CA THR A 71 13.38 5.97 21.42
C THR A 71 13.43 4.43 21.46
N LYS A 72 14.63 3.86 21.51
CA LYS A 72 14.80 2.41 21.74
C LYS A 72 14.18 1.93 23.05
N GLN A 73 14.20 2.78 24.10
CA GLN A 73 13.53 2.44 25.36
C GLN A 73 12.01 2.39 25.21
N ASP A 74 11.41 3.30 24.44
CA ASP A 74 9.98 3.26 24.16
C ASP A 74 9.60 2.00 23.36
N VAL A 75 10.48 1.54 22.47
CA VAL A 75 10.31 0.28 21.73
C VAL A 75 10.34 -0.93 22.69
N GLU A 76 11.28 -0.97 23.65
CA GLU A 76 11.31 -2.01 24.70
C GLU A 76 10.01 -2.03 25.52
N ASP A 77 9.53 -0.86 25.94
CA ASP A 77 8.29 -0.75 26.71
C ASP A 77 7.08 -1.19 25.89
N ALA A 78 7.07 -0.88 24.56
CA ALA A 78 6.04 -1.33 23.64
C ALA A 78 6.05 -2.86 23.43
N PHE A 79 7.24 -3.49 23.28
CA PHE A 79 7.33 -4.95 23.23
C PHE A 79 6.85 -5.61 24.51
N LYS A 80 7.24 -5.07 25.67
CA LYS A 80 6.77 -5.56 26.98
C LYS A 80 5.24 -5.49 27.07
N ALA A 81 4.65 -4.37 26.67
CA ALA A 81 3.20 -4.19 26.66
C ALA A 81 2.51 -5.17 25.69
N ALA A 82 3.05 -5.32 24.47
CA ALA A 82 2.52 -6.22 23.45
C ALA A 82 2.58 -7.70 23.90
N ASN A 83 3.71 -8.13 24.47
CA ASN A 83 3.89 -9.49 24.97
C ASN A 83 2.97 -9.80 26.15
N GLU A 84 2.70 -8.84 27.03
CA GLU A 84 1.74 -9.02 28.12
C GLU A 84 0.30 -9.10 27.59
N ALA A 85 -0.08 -8.20 26.68
CA ALA A 85 -1.40 -8.22 26.04
C ALA A 85 -1.63 -9.51 25.23
N TYR A 86 -0.59 -10.05 24.57
CA TYR A 86 -0.67 -11.29 23.81
C TYR A 86 -1.15 -12.48 24.64
N LYS A 87 -0.79 -12.55 25.94
CA LYS A 87 -1.18 -13.67 26.81
C LYS A 87 -2.70 -13.85 26.89
N SER A 88 -3.43 -12.75 26.95
CA SER A 88 -4.90 -12.77 26.97
C SER A 88 -5.49 -12.72 25.54
N TRP A 89 -4.96 -11.86 24.66
CA TRP A 89 -5.51 -11.65 23.33
C TRP A 89 -5.56 -12.92 22.49
N LYS A 90 -4.52 -13.74 22.49
CA LYS A 90 -4.48 -15.02 21.80
C LYS A 90 -5.52 -16.04 22.25
N THR A 91 -6.13 -15.84 23.44
CA THR A 91 -7.16 -16.74 23.99
C THR A 91 -8.58 -16.30 23.63
N TRP A 92 -8.76 -15.07 23.11
CA TRP A 92 -10.05 -14.64 22.60
C TRP A 92 -10.47 -15.54 21.43
N SER A 93 -11.78 -15.83 21.32
CA SER A 93 -12.26 -16.57 20.16
C SER A 93 -12.02 -15.78 18.87
N ALA A 94 -11.87 -16.48 17.76
CA ALA A 94 -11.74 -15.83 16.45
C ALA A 94 -12.96 -14.96 16.12
N ASN A 95 -14.15 -15.40 16.55
CA ASN A 95 -15.39 -14.66 16.37
C ASN A 95 -15.39 -13.35 17.16
N ASP A 96 -14.98 -13.36 18.44
CA ASP A 96 -14.93 -12.14 19.26
C ASP A 96 -13.94 -11.12 18.66
N ARG A 97 -12.78 -11.59 18.18
CA ARG A 97 -11.80 -10.73 17.50
C ARG A 97 -12.35 -10.18 16.17
N ALA A 98 -13.01 -11.01 15.39
CA ALA A 98 -13.63 -10.59 14.13
C ALA A 98 -14.78 -9.58 14.36
N GLU A 99 -15.63 -9.78 15.37
CA GLU A 99 -16.69 -8.83 15.73
C GLU A 99 -16.11 -7.48 16.16
N LEU A 100 -14.99 -7.47 16.88
CA LEU A 100 -14.28 -6.23 17.22
C LEU A 100 -13.77 -5.53 15.94
N MET A 101 -13.20 -6.27 14.98
CA MET A 101 -12.77 -5.69 13.70
C MET A 101 -13.94 -5.12 12.89
N LEU A 102 -15.09 -5.80 12.88
CA LEU A 102 -16.31 -5.27 12.24
C LEU A 102 -16.82 -3.99 12.92
N ARG A 103 -16.60 -3.83 14.22
CA ARG A 103 -16.88 -2.58 14.93
C ARG A 103 -15.90 -1.48 14.53
N VAL A 104 -14.61 -1.81 14.37
CA VAL A 104 -13.59 -0.88 13.85
C VAL A 104 -14.00 -0.39 12.45
N SER A 105 -14.39 -1.28 11.55
CA SER A 105 -14.81 -0.90 10.19
C SER A 105 -16.05 0.03 10.20
N ALA A 106 -17.01 -0.22 11.11
CA ALA A 106 -18.18 0.65 11.26
C ALA A 106 -17.81 2.07 11.73
N ILE A 107 -16.83 2.21 12.63
CA ILE A 107 -16.33 3.51 13.08
C ILE A 107 -15.62 4.24 11.93
N ILE A 108 -14.76 3.54 11.19
CA ILE A 108 -14.07 4.10 10.01
C ILE A 108 -15.09 4.59 8.98
N ARG A 109 -16.13 3.81 8.70
CA ARG A 109 -17.22 4.16 7.76
C ARG A 109 -17.91 5.45 8.17
N ARG A 110 -18.18 5.64 9.46
CA ARG A 110 -18.76 6.89 10.00
C ARG A 110 -17.80 8.08 9.86
N ARG A 111 -16.49 7.85 9.99
CA ARG A 111 -15.43 8.87 9.93
C ARG A 111 -14.75 8.95 8.55
N LYS A 112 -15.30 8.30 7.52
CA LYS A 112 -14.64 8.15 6.20
C LYS A 112 -14.26 9.49 5.56
N ALA A 113 -15.14 10.48 5.63
CA ALA A 113 -14.85 11.81 5.08
C ALA A 113 -13.72 12.54 5.85
N GLU A 114 -13.66 12.41 7.18
CA GLU A 114 -12.56 12.94 8.00
C GLU A 114 -11.23 12.27 7.65
N ILE A 115 -11.21 10.94 7.58
CA ILE A 115 -10.03 10.14 7.24
C ILE A 115 -9.50 10.53 5.85
N ALA A 116 -10.39 10.62 4.85
CA ALA A 116 -10.02 11.05 3.51
C ALA A 116 -9.51 12.50 3.48
N ALA A 117 -10.16 13.43 4.19
CA ALA A 117 -9.74 14.82 4.27
C ALA A 117 -8.33 14.98 4.89
N ILE A 118 -7.97 14.17 5.89
CA ILE A 118 -6.61 14.15 6.45
C ILE A 118 -5.60 13.75 5.38
N MET A 119 -5.89 12.73 4.58
CA MET A 119 -4.98 12.27 3.52
C MET A 119 -4.83 13.29 2.36
N VAL A 120 -5.84 14.12 2.11
CA VAL A 120 -5.72 15.25 1.19
C VAL A 120 -4.66 16.24 1.68
N TYR A 121 -4.66 16.58 2.97
CA TYR A 121 -3.66 17.50 3.55
C TYR A 121 -2.30 16.84 3.77
N GLU A 122 -2.26 15.65 4.38
CA GLU A 122 -1.01 15.03 4.83
C GLU A 122 -0.23 14.35 3.72
N ALA A 123 -0.92 13.73 2.75
CA ALA A 123 -0.30 13.01 1.65
C ALA A 123 -0.48 13.69 0.28
N GLY A 124 -1.22 14.80 0.22
CA GLY A 124 -1.53 15.47 -1.05
C GLY A 124 -2.38 14.62 -1.99
N LYS A 125 -3.23 13.72 -1.47
CA LYS A 125 -4.06 12.84 -2.31
C LYS A 125 -5.23 13.60 -2.93
N PRO A 126 -5.54 13.39 -4.24
CA PRO A 126 -6.81 13.81 -4.83
C PRO A 126 -8.02 13.22 -4.08
N TRP A 127 -9.17 13.87 -4.15
CA TRP A 127 -10.36 13.48 -3.36
C TRP A 127 -10.78 12.03 -3.59
N ASP A 128 -10.91 11.60 -4.86
CA ASP A 128 -11.30 10.21 -5.18
C ASP A 128 -10.29 9.19 -4.66
N GLU A 129 -9.00 9.49 -4.78
CA GLU A 129 -7.91 8.65 -4.30
C GLU A 129 -7.91 8.57 -2.75
N ALA A 130 -8.18 9.67 -2.06
CA ALA A 130 -8.26 9.69 -0.60
C ALA A 130 -9.48 8.95 -0.07
N VAL A 131 -10.63 9.11 -0.72
CA VAL A 131 -11.87 8.37 -0.39
C VAL A 131 -11.70 6.89 -0.70
N GLY A 132 -11.07 6.56 -1.83
CA GLY A 132 -10.76 5.18 -2.22
C GLY A 132 -9.85 4.48 -1.21
N ASP A 133 -8.81 5.17 -0.74
CA ASP A 133 -7.89 4.66 0.31
C ASP A 133 -8.65 4.39 1.63
N ALA A 134 -9.51 5.30 2.06
CA ALA A 134 -10.33 5.09 3.26
C ALA A 134 -11.30 3.91 3.11
N ALA A 135 -11.92 3.76 1.93
CA ALA A 135 -12.82 2.66 1.61
C ALA A 135 -12.08 1.30 1.55
N GLU A 136 -10.90 1.26 0.93
CA GLU A 136 -10.07 0.06 0.86
C GLU A 136 -9.61 -0.40 2.27
N GLY A 137 -9.33 0.54 3.17
CA GLY A 137 -9.04 0.23 4.58
C GLY A 137 -10.21 -0.48 5.27
N ILE A 138 -11.45 -0.04 5.01
CA ILE A 138 -12.66 -0.74 5.48
C ILE A 138 -12.74 -2.15 4.90
N ASP A 139 -12.49 -2.27 3.59
CA ASP A 139 -12.56 -3.53 2.87
C ASP A 139 -11.58 -4.57 3.43
N PHE A 140 -10.33 -4.18 3.67
CA PHE A 140 -9.35 -5.08 4.29
C PHE A 140 -9.83 -5.61 5.65
N ILE A 141 -10.32 -4.73 6.51
CA ILE A 141 -10.78 -5.10 7.85
C ILE A 141 -11.98 -6.05 7.78
N GLU A 142 -12.97 -5.71 6.97
CA GLU A 142 -14.18 -6.51 6.75
C GLU A 142 -13.87 -7.89 6.15
N TYR A 143 -12.95 -7.92 5.18
CA TYR A 143 -12.53 -9.15 4.52
C TYR A 143 -11.76 -10.07 5.48
N TYR A 144 -10.77 -9.53 6.19
CA TYR A 144 -9.96 -10.31 7.12
C TYR A 144 -10.73 -10.78 8.35
N ALA A 145 -11.73 -10.02 8.82
CA ALA A 145 -12.62 -10.48 9.88
C ALA A 145 -13.35 -11.76 9.48
N ARG A 146 -13.92 -11.80 8.28
CA ARG A 146 -14.59 -13.00 7.75
C ARG A 146 -13.63 -14.14 7.47
N SER A 147 -12.49 -13.84 6.85
CA SER A 147 -11.45 -14.85 6.59
C SER A 147 -10.97 -15.53 7.89
N MET A 148 -10.88 -14.79 9.00
CA MET A 148 -10.50 -15.38 10.28
C MET A 148 -11.60 -16.28 10.86
N MET A 149 -12.88 -15.89 10.71
CA MET A 149 -14.01 -16.75 11.11
C MET A 149 -14.00 -18.09 10.34
N ASP A 150 -13.68 -18.06 9.05
CA ASP A 150 -13.57 -19.27 8.23
C ASP A 150 -12.37 -20.12 8.63
N LEU A 151 -11.20 -19.52 8.83
CA LEU A 151 -9.99 -20.23 9.25
C LEU A 151 -10.14 -20.85 10.65
N ALA A 152 -10.95 -20.24 11.52
CA ALA A 152 -11.19 -20.78 12.87
C ALA A 152 -11.87 -22.16 12.87
N GLN A 153 -12.51 -22.55 11.78
CA GLN A 153 -13.09 -23.89 11.61
C GLN A 153 -12.03 -24.98 11.45
N GLY A 154 -10.77 -24.58 11.17
CA GLY A 154 -9.69 -25.50 10.86
C GLY A 154 -9.81 -26.10 9.46
N LYS A 155 -9.02 -27.13 9.21
CA LYS A 155 -9.07 -27.90 7.95
C LYS A 155 -9.35 -29.37 8.26
N PRO A 156 -10.10 -30.07 7.42
CA PRO A 156 -10.30 -31.50 7.59
C PRO A 156 -8.96 -32.23 7.39
N VAL A 157 -8.71 -33.23 8.20
CA VAL A 157 -7.65 -34.22 8.05
C VAL A 157 -8.25 -35.61 8.00
N LEU A 158 -7.50 -36.57 7.48
CA LEU A 158 -7.99 -37.95 7.41
C LEU A 158 -8.05 -38.57 8.80
N ASP A 159 -9.13 -39.27 9.09
CA ASP A 159 -9.26 -40.07 10.30
C ASP A 159 -8.50 -41.39 10.14
N ARG A 160 -7.97 -41.88 11.23
CA ARG A 160 -7.37 -43.21 11.37
C ARG A 160 -8.17 -43.99 12.39
N GLU A 161 -8.28 -45.30 12.20
CA GLU A 161 -8.97 -46.17 13.16
C GLU A 161 -8.38 -46.02 14.57
N GLY A 162 -9.23 -45.74 15.54
CA GLY A 162 -8.83 -45.51 16.94
C GLY A 162 -8.21 -44.14 17.24
N GLU A 163 -8.20 -43.22 16.27
CA GLU A 163 -7.71 -41.86 16.46
C GLU A 163 -8.74 -40.82 16.04
N HIS A 164 -8.80 -39.72 16.80
CA HIS A 164 -9.49 -38.52 16.42
C HIS A 164 -8.47 -37.41 16.14
N ASN A 165 -8.43 -36.89 14.91
CA ASN A 165 -7.45 -35.94 14.44
C ASN A 165 -8.05 -34.56 14.20
N LYS A 166 -7.36 -33.48 14.67
CA LYS A 166 -7.73 -32.10 14.46
C LYS A 166 -6.59 -31.29 13.90
N TYR A 167 -6.89 -30.41 12.95
CA TYR A 167 -5.95 -29.46 12.38
C TYR A 167 -6.52 -28.05 12.53
N PHE A 168 -5.78 -27.15 13.20
CA PHE A 168 -6.24 -25.81 13.48
C PHE A 168 -5.08 -24.79 13.51
N TYR A 169 -5.43 -23.52 13.56
CA TYR A 169 -4.49 -22.41 13.47
C TYR A 169 -4.32 -21.71 14.80
N LYS A 170 -3.09 -21.25 15.10
CA LYS A 170 -2.72 -20.46 16.27
C LYS A 170 -1.95 -19.21 15.84
N SER A 171 -2.13 -18.10 16.55
CA SER A 171 -1.31 -16.90 16.40
C SER A 171 0.17 -17.17 16.75
N ILE A 172 1.07 -16.43 16.11
CA ILE A 172 2.52 -16.65 16.22
C ILE A 172 3.21 -15.78 17.26
N GLY A 173 2.66 -14.60 17.62
CA GLY A 173 3.24 -13.73 18.65
C GLY A 173 3.14 -12.24 18.33
N THR A 174 4.11 -11.48 18.82
CA THR A 174 4.21 -10.03 18.61
C THR A 174 4.95 -9.75 17.29
N GLY A 175 4.43 -8.84 16.49
CA GLY A 175 5.07 -8.41 15.25
C GLY A 175 5.21 -6.91 15.11
N VAL A 176 5.85 -6.49 14.02
CA VAL A 176 6.06 -5.09 13.68
C VAL A 176 5.42 -4.81 12.32
N THR A 177 4.64 -3.73 12.24
CA THR A 177 4.07 -3.22 10.99
C THR A 177 4.72 -1.89 10.61
N ILE A 178 5.26 -1.82 9.40
CA ILE A 178 5.93 -0.64 8.83
C ILE A 178 5.25 -0.30 7.49
N PRO A 179 4.12 0.44 7.52
CA PRO A 179 3.34 0.79 6.35
C PRO A 179 3.96 1.97 5.58
N PRO A 180 3.59 2.15 4.29
CA PRO A 180 4.06 3.24 3.46
C PRO A 180 3.24 4.52 3.67
N TRP A 181 3.70 5.60 3.06
CA TRP A 181 3.02 6.89 3.07
C TRP A 181 2.03 7.10 1.91
N ASN A 182 2.09 6.29 0.83
CA ASN A 182 1.28 6.53 -0.38
C ASN A 182 -0.16 5.99 -0.30
N PHE A 183 -0.39 4.91 0.44
CA PHE A 183 -1.70 4.44 0.88
C PHE A 183 -1.69 4.38 2.41
N PRO A 184 -1.65 5.57 3.05
CA PRO A 184 -1.29 5.67 4.45
C PRO A 184 -2.38 5.15 5.39
N PHE A 185 -3.62 5.00 4.90
CA PHE A 185 -4.70 4.41 5.68
C PHE A 185 -4.97 2.95 5.31
N ALA A 186 -5.23 2.62 4.05
CA ALA A 186 -5.60 1.27 3.63
C ALA A 186 -4.53 0.22 3.94
N ILE A 187 -3.30 0.46 3.46
CA ILE A 187 -2.21 -0.50 3.67
C ILE A 187 -1.86 -0.59 5.16
N MET A 188 -1.84 0.55 5.87
CA MET A 188 -1.60 0.54 7.31
C MET A 188 -2.67 -0.25 8.05
N ALA A 189 -3.94 0.00 7.80
CA ALA A 189 -5.05 -0.70 8.46
C ALA A 189 -5.01 -2.20 8.11
N GLY A 190 -4.85 -2.55 6.84
CA GLY A 190 -4.79 -3.95 6.38
C GLY A 190 -3.65 -4.72 7.00
N THR A 191 -2.41 -4.19 6.94
CA THR A 191 -1.21 -4.88 7.44
C THR A 191 -1.10 -4.88 8.97
N THR A 192 -1.74 -3.94 9.67
CA THR A 192 -1.81 -3.90 11.13
C THR A 192 -2.90 -4.83 11.66
N LEU A 193 -4.09 -4.80 11.06
CA LEU A 193 -5.26 -5.47 11.63
C LEU A 193 -5.43 -6.92 11.16
N ALA A 194 -4.81 -7.33 10.05
CA ALA A 194 -4.72 -8.73 9.67
C ALA A 194 -4.04 -9.61 10.75
N PRO A 195 -2.82 -9.29 11.23
CA PRO A 195 -2.23 -10.03 12.33
C PRO A 195 -3.04 -9.90 13.64
N VAL A 196 -3.66 -8.75 13.90
CA VAL A 196 -4.48 -8.53 15.10
C VAL A 196 -5.70 -9.46 15.13
N VAL A 197 -6.47 -9.55 14.04
CA VAL A 197 -7.63 -10.46 13.97
C VAL A 197 -7.20 -11.92 14.04
N ALA A 198 -6.00 -12.25 13.55
CA ALA A 198 -5.38 -13.58 13.68
C ALA A 198 -4.93 -13.91 15.12
N GLY A 199 -5.02 -12.94 16.06
CA GLY A 199 -4.71 -13.14 17.48
C GLY A 199 -3.29 -12.76 17.90
N ASN A 200 -2.56 -12.03 17.04
CA ASN A 200 -1.24 -11.48 17.34
C ASN A 200 -1.34 -10.07 17.94
N THR A 201 -0.23 -9.57 18.45
CA THR A 201 -0.05 -8.18 18.86
C THR A 201 0.94 -7.47 17.95
N VAL A 202 0.84 -6.14 17.86
CA VAL A 202 1.58 -5.37 16.85
C VAL A 202 2.18 -4.10 17.45
N LEU A 203 3.43 -3.81 17.06
CA LEU A 203 4.03 -2.49 17.14
C LEU A 203 3.87 -1.83 15.77
N LEU A 204 3.13 -0.72 15.72
CA LEU A 204 2.90 0.06 14.51
C LEU A 204 3.90 1.21 14.43
N LYS A 205 4.85 1.15 13.49
CA LYS A 205 5.73 2.26 13.13
C LYS A 205 5.26 2.88 11.81
N PRO A 206 4.55 4.01 11.83
CA PRO A 206 4.08 4.65 10.62
C PRO A 206 5.23 5.22 9.79
N ALA A 207 4.95 5.54 8.53
CA ALA A 207 5.84 6.38 7.73
C ALA A 207 6.01 7.76 8.39
N GLU A 208 7.19 8.34 8.26
CA GLU A 208 7.52 9.64 8.88
C GLU A 208 6.73 10.80 8.24
N ASP A 209 6.33 10.63 6.99
CA ASP A 209 5.56 11.63 6.25
C ASP A 209 4.07 11.65 6.63
N THR A 210 3.52 10.54 7.19
CA THR A 210 2.07 10.37 7.42
C THR A 210 1.72 9.85 8.83
N PRO A 211 2.25 10.45 9.91
CA PRO A 211 1.98 10.00 11.27
C PRO A 211 0.59 10.40 11.78
N TYR A 212 -0.04 11.45 11.24
CA TYR A 212 -1.34 11.94 11.73
C TYR A 212 -2.46 10.96 11.39
N ILE A 213 -2.54 10.53 10.14
CA ILE A 213 -3.55 9.53 9.74
C ILE A 213 -3.35 8.21 10.50
N ALA A 214 -2.09 7.86 10.83
CA ALA A 214 -1.80 6.67 11.61
C ALA A 214 -2.27 6.81 13.08
N TYR A 215 -2.14 7.98 13.67
CA TYR A 215 -2.70 8.26 15.00
C TYR A 215 -4.23 8.20 15.00
N LYS A 216 -4.90 8.63 13.92
CA LYS A 216 -6.36 8.48 13.79
C LYS A 216 -6.81 7.02 13.82
N LEU A 217 -6.02 6.09 13.28
CA LEU A 217 -6.31 4.67 13.46
C LEU A 217 -6.27 4.28 14.96
N MET A 218 -5.30 4.77 15.73
CA MET A 218 -5.23 4.48 17.18
C MET A 218 -6.45 5.02 17.93
N GLU A 219 -6.94 6.22 17.60
CA GLU A 219 -8.19 6.76 18.17
C GLU A 219 -9.39 5.85 17.86
N ILE A 220 -9.49 5.36 16.63
CA ILE A 220 -10.56 4.46 16.18
C ILE A 220 -10.48 3.11 16.94
N LEU A 221 -9.28 2.57 17.12
CA LEU A 221 -9.07 1.33 17.86
C LEU A 221 -9.44 1.48 19.36
N GLU A 222 -9.10 2.62 19.97
CA GLU A 222 -9.50 2.97 21.34
C GLU A 222 -11.03 3.07 21.44
N GLU A 223 -11.70 3.77 20.52
CA GLU A 223 -13.15 3.90 20.44
C GLU A 223 -13.86 2.55 20.27
N ALA A 224 -13.30 1.66 19.45
CA ALA A 224 -13.81 0.32 19.21
C ALA A 224 -13.69 -0.61 20.45
N GLY A 225 -12.85 -0.23 21.43
CA GLY A 225 -12.58 -1.01 22.62
C GLY A 225 -11.52 -2.09 22.43
N LEU A 226 -10.54 -1.87 21.54
CA LEU A 226 -9.40 -2.78 21.42
C LEU A 226 -8.65 -2.83 22.76
N PRO A 227 -8.33 -4.03 23.31
CA PRO A 227 -7.58 -4.13 24.55
C PRO A 227 -6.23 -3.43 24.48
N LYS A 228 -5.86 -2.74 25.56
CA LYS A 228 -4.59 -2.03 25.69
C LYS A 228 -3.41 -2.96 25.43
N GLY A 229 -2.39 -2.46 24.72
CA GLY A 229 -1.18 -3.22 24.38
C GLY A 229 -1.31 -4.15 23.18
N VAL A 230 -2.50 -4.42 22.63
CA VAL A 230 -2.67 -5.24 21.43
C VAL A 230 -2.06 -4.55 20.21
N VAL A 231 -2.27 -3.24 20.06
CA VAL A 231 -1.55 -2.39 19.12
C VAL A 231 -0.85 -1.28 19.91
N ASN A 232 0.45 -1.12 19.66
CA ASN A 232 1.26 -0.05 20.24
C ASN A 232 1.79 0.83 19.12
N PHE A 233 1.63 2.14 19.23
CA PHE A 233 1.97 3.12 18.21
C PHE A 233 3.29 3.81 18.55
N VAL A 234 4.30 3.61 17.72
CA VAL A 234 5.68 4.03 17.94
C VAL A 234 6.24 4.80 16.74
N PRO A 235 5.69 5.99 16.40
CA PRO A 235 6.30 6.85 15.39
C PRO A 235 7.72 7.21 15.81
N GLY A 236 8.65 7.23 14.86
CA GLY A 236 10.06 7.49 15.19
C GLY A 236 10.93 7.54 13.95
N ASP A 237 12.14 8.05 14.11
CA ASP A 237 13.15 8.10 13.06
C ASP A 237 13.55 6.67 12.67
N THR A 238 13.39 6.34 11.38
CA THR A 238 13.74 5.02 10.84
C THR A 238 15.19 4.64 11.08
N LYS A 239 16.10 5.61 11.10
CA LYS A 239 17.53 5.37 11.35
C LYS A 239 17.80 4.99 12.81
N GLU A 240 16.97 5.45 13.74
CA GLU A 240 17.12 5.18 15.18
C GLU A 240 16.46 3.87 15.60
N ILE A 241 15.20 3.67 15.23
CA ILE A 241 14.41 2.54 15.73
C ILE A 241 14.08 1.48 14.68
N GLY A 242 14.27 1.77 13.38
CA GLY A 242 13.85 0.86 12.30
C GLY A 242 14.52 -0.50 12.38
N ASP A 243 15.85 -0.52 12.36
CA ASP A 243 16.62 -1.76 12.51
C ASP A 243 16.38 -2.41 13.87
N TYR A 244 16.23 -1.61 14.93
CA TYR A 244 16.01 -2.11 16.29
C TYR A 244 14.70 -2.90 16.42
N LEU A 245 13.63 -2.41 15.80
CA LEU A 245 12.35 -3.10 15.73
C LEU A 245 12.46 -4.45 14.99
N VAL A 246 13.20 -4.48 13.88
CA VAL A 246 13.38 -5.70 13.08
C VAL A 246 14.25 -6.73 13.82
N ASP A 247 15.34 -6.28 14.44
CA ASP A 247 16.29 -7.16 15.13
C ASP A 247 15.75 -7.67 16.46
N HIS A 248 14.80 -6.97 17.09
CA HIS A 248 14.34 -7.31 18.43
C HIS A 248 14.00 -8.80 18.56
N LYS A 249 14.50 -9.44 19.62
CA LYS A 249 14.35 -10.88 19.87
C LYS A 249 12.91 -11.38 19.94
N ASP A 250 11.97 -10.49 20.26
CA ASP A 250 10.54 -10.80 20.39
C ASP A 250 9.74 -10.46 19.12
N THR A 251 10.40 -10.01 18.04
CA THR A 251 9.76 -9.79 16.74
C THR A 251 9.53 -11.11 16.02
N HIS A 252 8.30 -11.62 16.03
CA HIS A 252 7.93 -12.87 15.36
C HIS A 252 7.71 -12.68 13.87
N PHE A 253 7.21 -11.53 13.46
CA PHE A 253 7.00 -11.17 12.06
C PHE A 253 7.18 -9.68 11.82
N VAL A 254 7.50 -9.35 10.58
CA VAL A 254 7.52 -7.97 10.09
C VAL A 254 6.63 -7.90 8.86
N THR A 255 5.64 -6.99 8.88
CA THR A 255 4.92 -6.57 7.68
C THR A 255 5.50 -5.24 7.22
N PHE A 256 5.94 -5.19 6.00
CA PHE A 256 6.57 -4.01 5.42
C PHE A 256 6.01 -3.73 4.03
N THR A 257 5.71 -2.47 3.76
CA THR A 257 5.46 -1.98 2.41
C THR A 257 6.29 -0.72 2.18
N GLY A 258 7.08 -0.72 1.11
CA GLY A 258 7.95 0.41 0.80
C GLY A 258 9.01 0.10 -0.24
N SER A 259 10.17 0.77 -0.17
CA SER A 259 11.23 0.61 -1.17
C SER A 259 11.90 -0.77 -1.13
N ARG A 260 12.31 -1.26 -2.32
CA ARG A 260 13.11 -2.50 -2.45
C ARG A 260 14.33 -2.52 -1.53
N ALA A 261 15.09 -1.41 -1.48
CA ALA A 261 16.29 -1.36 -0.66
C ALA A 261 16.00 -1.55 0.84
N THR A 262 14.88 -1.02 1.34
CA THR A 262 14.47 -1.21 2.73
C THR A 262 13.92 -2.62 2.96
N GLY A 263 13.08 -3.14 2.05
CA GLY A 263 12.51 -4.48 2.18
C GLY A 263 13.57 -5.58 2.17
N THR A 264 14.54 -5.52 1.26
CA THR A 264 15.66 -6.48 1.22
C THR A 264 16.53 -6.40 2.48
N ARG A 265 16.77 -5.18 3.02
CA ARG A 265 17.47 -5.00 4.31
C ARG A 265 16.70 -5.62 5.47
N ILE A 266 15.38 -5.44 5.53
CA ILE A 266 14.52 -6.06 6.56
C ILE A 266 14.61 -7.58 6.45
N TYR A 267 14.55 -8.12 5.23
CA TYR A 267 14.61 -9.55 5.00
C TYR A 267 15.95 -10.15 5.46
N GLU A 268 17.07 -9.53 5.09
CA GLU A 268 18.42 -9.90 5.51
C GLU A 268 18.54 -9.89 7.04
N ARG A 269 18.14 -8.79 7.71
CA ARG A 269 18.24 -8.66 9.17
C ARG A 269 17.36 -9.64 9.92
N SER A 270 16.18 -9.91 9.42
CA SER A 270 15.23 -10.86 10.02
C SER A 270 15.74 -12.30 9.99
N ALA A 271 16.65 -12.64 9.08
CA ALA A 271 17.29 -13.97 9.01
C ALA A 271 18.31 -14.21 10.12
N VAL A 272 18.80 -13.15 10.79
CA VAL A 272 19.77 -13.26 11.89
C VAL A 272 19.04 -13.57 13.19
N VAL A 273 19.29 -14.76 13.74
CA VAL A 273 18.72 -15.18 15.03
C VAL A 273 19.43 -14.44 16.17
N GLN A 274 18.65 -13.71 16.96
CA GLN A 274 19.15 -12.93 18.09
C GLN A 274 19.29 -13.79 19.36
N GLU A 275 20.13 -13.35 20.28
CA GLU A 275 20.27 -14.02 21.57
C GLU A 275 18.93 -14.02 22.34
N GLY A 276 18.48 -15.20 22.79
CA GLY A 276 17.19 -15.38 23.46
C GLY A 276 15.98 -15.54 22.54
N GLN A 277 16.16 -15.44 21.23
CA GLN A 277 15.13 -15.76 20.23
C GLN A 277 15.01 -17.29 20.08
N ASN A 278 13.79 -17.82 20.12
CA ASN A 278 13.52 -19.27 20.02
C ASN A 278 12.58 -19.65 18.87
N PHE A 279 12.43 -18.79 17.87
CA PHE A 279 11.62 -18.97 16.67
C PHE A 279 12.33 -18.34 15.46
N LEU A 280 11.87 -18.64 14.23
CA LEU A 280 12.30 -17.95 13.02
C LEU A 280 11.31 -16.83 12.68
N LYS A 281 11.82 -15.64 12.41
CA LYS A 281 11.00 -14.49 12.01
C LYS A 281 10.38 -14.71 10.64
N ARG A 282 9.16 -14.21 10.44
CA ARG A 282 8.52 -14.15 9.13
C ARG A 282 8.58 -12.72 8.60
N VAL A 283 8.85 -12.57 7.31
CA VAL A 283 8.83 -11.27 6.64
C VAL A 283 7.81 -11.30 5.53
N ILE A 284 6.85 -10.39 5.62
CA ILE A 284 5.85 -10.11 4.59
C ILE A 284 6.21 -8.75 4.02
N ALA A 285 6.83 -8.73 2.85
CA ALA A 285 7.32 -7.52 2.22
C ALA A 285 6.63 -7.29 0.88
N GLU A 286 6.02 -6.11 0.73
CA GLU A 286 5.55 -5.56 -0.53
C GLU A 286 6.43 -4.37 -0.89
N MET A 287 7.00 -4.40 -2.10
CA MET A 287 7.99 -3.43 -2.53
C MET A 287 7.55 -2.75 -3.83
N GLY A 288 8.49 -2.09 -4.48
CA GLY A 288 8.21 -1.33 -5.69
C GLY A 288 7.86 -2.16 -6.91
N GLY A 289 7.51 -1.46 -7.97
CA GLY A 289 7.19 -2.00 -9.28
C GLY A 289 7.88 -1.23 -10.41
N LYS A 290 7.91 -1.84 -11.58
CA LYS A 290 8.24 -1.22 -12.86
C LYS A 290 7.21 -1.65 -13.90
N ASP A 291 5.97 -1.31 -13.60
CA ASP A 291 4.80 -1.89 -14.21
C ASP A 291 4.61 -1.43 -15.65
N ALA A 292 4.08 -2.33 -16.47
CA ALA A 292 3.94 -2.12 -17.88
C ALA A 292 2.49 -2.30 -18.36
N ILE A 293 2.12 -1.49 -19.34
CA ILE A 293 0.97 -1.76 -20.21
C ILE A 293 1.50 -2.14 -21.59
N VAL A 294 1.28 -3.38 -21.99
CA VAL A 294 1.56 -3.90 -23.33
C VAL A 294 0.38 -3.59 -24.21
N VAL A 295 0.64 -2.91 -25.32
CA VAL A 295 -0.37 -2.53 -26.32
C VAL A 295 -0.09 -3.27 -27.62
N ASP A 296 -1.00 -4.17 -27.99
CA ASP A 296 -0.93 -5.01 -29.18
C ASP A 296 -1.36 -4.25 -30.44
N GLU A 297 -1.23 -4.89 -31.60
CA GLU A 297 -1.78 -4.39 -32.87
C GLU A 297 -3.32 -4.49 -32.92
N ASN A 298 -3.97 -3.77 -33.83
CA ASN A 298 -5.41 -3.87 -34.12
C ASN A 298 -6.34 -3.71 -32.89
N ILE A 299 -6.01 -2.76 -32.04
CA ILE A 299 -6.76 -2.45 -30.80
C ILE A 299 -7.45 -1.08 -30.89
N ASP A 300 -8.29 -0.79 -29.90
CA ASP A 300 -8.81 0.57 -29.67
C ASP A 300 -7.72 1.43 -29.04
N THR A 301 -7.17 2.37 -29.82
CA THR A 301 -6.08 3.24 -29.39
C THR A 301 -6.53 4.31 -28.39
N ASP A 302 -7.81 4.68 -28.34
CA ASP A 302 -8.35 5.57 -27.31
C ASP A 302 -8.36 4.86 -25.94
N MET A 303 -8.85 3.64 -25.90
CA MET A 303 -8.81 2.81 -24.67
C MET A 303 -7.37 2.59 -24.20
N ALA A 304 -6.44 2.33 -25.10
CA ALA A 304 -5.03 2.12 -24.74
C ALA A 304 -4.39 3.39 -24.15
N ALA A 305 -4.61 4.54 -24.77
CA ALA A 305 -4.11 5.83 -24.29
C ALA A 305 -4.72 6.20 -22.93
N GLU A 306 -6.03 6.02 -22.73
CA GLU A 306 -6.71 6.23 -21.46
C GLU A 306 -6.16 5.33 -20.35
N ALA A 307 -5.99 4.03 -20.63
CA ALA A 307 -5.42 3.05 -19.69
C ALA A 307 -4.00 3.45 -19.25
N ILE A 308 -3.15 3.90 -20.19
CA ILE A 308 -1.79 4.36 -19.90
C ILE A 308 -1.81 5.61 -19.04
N VAL A 309 -2.53 6.66 -19.44
CA VAL A 309 -2.54 7.97 -18.79
C VAL A 309 -3.12 7.88 -17.37
N THR A 310 -4.25 7.20 -17.19
CA THR A 310 -4.87 7.05 -15.87
C THR A 310 -4.00 6.21 -14.93
N SER A 311 -3.37 5.15 -15.43
CA SER A 311 -2.46 4.31 -14.62
C SER A 311 -1.12 4.99 -14.31
N ALA A 312 -0.62 5.87 -15.18
CA ALA A 312 0.66 6.55 -15.00
C ALA A 312 0.56 7.77 -14.05
N PHE A 313 -0.54 8.52 -14.10
CA PHE A 313 -0.61 9.84 -13.49
C PHE A 313 -1.61 9.95 -12.33
N GLY A 314 -2.47 8.96 -12.09
CA GLY A 314 -3.29 8.89 -10.88
C GLY A 314 -2.43 9.01 -9.63
N PHE A 315 -2.80 9.88 -8.70
CA PHE A 315 -2.00 10.22 -7.51
C PHE A 315 -0.54 10.60 -7.85
N SER A 316 -0.35 11.31 -8.96
CA SER A 316 0.99 11.74 -9.44
C SER A 316 1.99 10.60 -9.60
N GLY A 317 1.52 9.41 -10.01
CA GLY A 317 2.37 8.24 -10.20
C GLY A 317 2.98 7.66 -8.92
N GLN A 318 2.51 8.05 -7.74
CA GLN A 318 3.02 7.59 -6.43
C GLN A 318 2.34 6.29 -5.99
N LYS A 319 2.20 5.35 -6.92
CA LYS A 319 1.66 4.01 -6.68
C LYS A 319 2.70 2.96 -7.05
N CYS A 320 2.82 1.92 -6.25
CA CYS A 320 3.68 0.78 -6.58
C CYS A 320 3.29 0.11 -7.90
N SER A 321 1.98 0.19 -8.26
CA SER A 321 1.38 -0.35 -9.48
C SER A 321 1.25 0.67 -10.62
N ALA A 322 1.79 1.90 -10.51
CA ALA A 322 1.66 2.91 -11.55
C ALA A 322 2.30 2.45 -12.88
N CYS A 323 1.62 2.70 -14.00
CA CYS A 323 2.18 2.44 -15.32
C CYS A 323 3.41 3.34 -15.54
N SER A 324 4.59 2.76 -15.53
CA SER A 324 5.84 3.47 -15.80
C SER A 324 6.45 3.12 -17.16
N ARG A 325 5.93 2.07 -17.81
CA ARG A 325 6.36 1.60 -19.13
C ARG A 325 5.16 1.34 -20.04
N ALA A 326 5.01 2.10 -21.11
CA ALA A 326 4.10 1.80 -22.21
C ALA A 326 4.87 1.07 -23.32
N ILE A 327 4.58 -0.22 -23.51
CA ILE A 327 5.23 -1.09 -24.49
C ILE A 327 4.26 -1.27 -25.64
N VAL A 328 4.51 -0.59 -26.78
CA VAL A 328 3.50 -0.41 -27.81
C VAL A 328 3.95 -0.98 -29.15
N HIS A 329 3.09 -1.80 -29.77
CA HIS A 329 3.33 -2.35 -31.11
C HIS A 329 3.51 -1.23 -32.14
N LYS A 330 4.46 -1.40 -33.03
CA LYS A 330 4.88 -0.37 -34.02
C LYS A 330 3.74 0.21 -34.84
N ASP A 331 2.74 -0.58 -35.19
CA ASP A 331 1.65 -0.19 -36.08
C ASP A 331 0.65 0.78 -35.45
N VAL A 332 0.58 0.82 -34.10
CA VAL A 332 -0.29 1.71 -33.33
C VAL A 332 0.48 2.70 -32.44
N TYR A 333 1.81 2.61 -32.42
CA TYR A 333 2.67 3.38 -31.52
C TYR A 333 2.47 4.89 -31.61
N ASP A 334 2.54 5.43 -32.84
CA ASP A 334 2.51 6.87 -33.04
C ASP A 334 1.12 7.44 -32.65
N GLU A 335 0.05 6.72 -32.96
CA GLU A 335 -1.32 7.10 -32.62
C GLU A 335 -1.58 7.04 -31.10
N VAL A 336 -1.16 5.96 -30.42
CA VAL A 336 -1.31 5.82 -28.96
C VAL A 336 -0.50 6.89 -28.24
N LEU A 337 0.73 7.18 -28.69
CA LEU A 337 1.56 8.23 -28.10
C LEU A 337 0.90 9.61 -28.27
N GLU A 338 0.42 9.97 -29.47
CA GLU A 338 -0.26 11.26 -29.71
C GLU A 338 -1.50 11.42 -28.83
N LYS A 339 -2.34 10.39 -28.73
CA LYS A 339 -3.54 10.38 -27.88
C LYS A 339 -3.17 10.49 -26.40
N SER A 340 -2.13 9.79 -25.94
CA SER A 340 -1.64 9.88 -24.56
C SER A 340 -1.15 11.30 -24.24
N ILE A 341 -0.41 11.94 -25.14
CA ILE A 341 0.03 13.34 -24.99
C ILE A 341 -1.18 14.28 -24.89
N LYS A 342 -2.19 14.07 -25.72
CA LYS A 342 -3.40 14.90 -25.71
C LYS A 342 -4.13 14.78 -24.36
N LEU A 343 -4.39 13.56 -23.90
CA LEU A 343 -5.05 13.31 -22.61
C LEU A 343 -4.24 13.89 -21.45
N THR A 344 -2.92 13.74 -21.47
CA THR A 344 -2.04 14.25 -20.42
C THR A 344 -2.10 15.78 -20.31
N LYS A 345 -2.27 16.50 -21.39
CA LYS A 345 -2.42 17.98 -21.39
C LYS A 345 -3.72 18.46 -20.72
N GLU A 346 -4.73 17.61 -20.64
CA GLU A 346 -6.04 17.92 -20.03
C GLU A 346 -6.02 17.72 -18.51
N LEU A 347 -4.98 17.06 -17.96
CA LEU A 347 -4.88 16.80 -16.52
C LEU A 347 -4.60 18.09 -15.74
N THR A 348 -5.34 18.28 -14.64
CA THR A 348 -5.13 19.41 -13.74
C THR A 348 -4.11 19.04 -12.66
N LEU A 349 -3.09 19.88 -12.44
CA LEU A 349 -2.09 19.75 -11.39
C LEU A 349 -2.20 20.92 -10.42
N GLY A 350 -2.29 20.65 -9.12
CA GLY A 350 -2.41 21.72 -8.12
C GLY A 350 -2.63 21.21 -6.69
N ASN A 351 -3.09 22.12 -5.83
CA ASN A 351 -3.46 21.76 -4.47
C ASN A 351 -4.72 20.88 -4.48
N THR A 352 -4.62 19.68 -3.94
CA THR A 352 -5.71 18.70 -3.93
C THR A 352 -6.90 19.09 -3.07
N VAL A 353 -6.75 20.06 -2.19
CA VAL A 353 -7.89 20.70 -1.48
C VAL A 353 -8.90 21.28 -2.48
N ASP A 354 -8.44 21.74 -3.66
CA ASP A 354 -9.25 22.29 -4.75
C ASP A 354 -9.78 21.22 -5.73
N ASN A 355 -9.68 19.94 -5.37
CA ASN A 355 -10.11 18.79 -6.18
C ASN A 355 -9.41 18.71 -7.55
N THR A 356 -8.10 18.88 -7.59
CA THR A 356 -7.28 18.67 -8.80
C THR A 356 -7.05 17.18 -9.04
N TYR A 357 -6.91 16.78 -10.31
CA TYR A 357 -6.66 15.38 -10.70
C TYR A 357 -5.30 14.87 -10.18
N MET A 358 -4.27 15.71 -10.23
CA MET A 358 -2.93 15.45 -9.71
C MET A 358 -2.59 16.43 -8.60
N GLY A 359 -1.93 15.92 -7.58
CA GLY A 359 -1.41 16.67 -6.46
C GLY A 359 0.12 16.76 -6.45
N PRO A 360 0.69 17.23 -5.34
CA PRO A 360 2.15 17.24 -5.12
C PRO A 360 2.70 15.84 -4.95
N VAL A 361 4.00 15.69 -5.08
CA VAL A 361 4.73 14.52 -4.57
C VAL A 361 5.03 14.74 -3.08
N ILE A 362 5.14 13.64 -2.33
CA ILE A 362 5.03 13.65 -0.86
C ILE A 362 6.06 14.53 -0.13
N ASN A 363 7.31 14.60 -0.61
CA ASN A 363 8.37 15.32 0.07
C ASN A 363 9.50 15.75 -0.87
N LYS A 364 10.40 16.59 -0.35
CA LYS A 364 11.56 17.12 -1.10
C LYS A 364 12.45 16.02 -1.67
N LYS A 365 12.67 14.94 -0.93
CA LYS A 365 13.51 13.82 -1.37
C LYS A 365 12.94 13.14 -2.62
N GLN A 366 11.62 12.90 -2.65
CA GLN A 366 10.95 12.33 -3.82
C GLN A 366 10.92 13.32 -4.98
N PHE A 367 10.65 14.59 -4.70
CA PHE A 367 10.70 15.66 -5.71
C PHE A 367 12.06 15.70 -6.42
N ASP A 368 13.17 15.75 -5.66
CA ASP A 368 14.51 15.79 -6.22
C ASP A 368 14.87 14.51 -6.98
N LYS A 369 14.44 13.35 -6.48
CA LYS A 369 14.60 12.06 -7.15
C LYS A 369 13.91 12.08 -8.51
N ILE A 370 12.64 12.46 -8.56
CA ILE A 370 11.85 12.48 -9.79
C ILE A 370 12.42 13.48 -10.80
N LYS A 371 12.78 14.67 -10.35
CA LYS A 371 13.46 15.68 -11.18
C LYS A 371 14.72 15.13 -11.83
N ASN A 372 15.56 14.42 -11.07
CA ASN A 372 16.76 13.79 -11.59
C ASN A 372 16.44 12.71 -12.65
N TYR A 373 15.39 11.89 -12.44
CA TYR A 373 14.99 10.90 -13.44
C TYR A 373 14.40 11.52 -14.71
N ILE A 374 13.76 12.67 -14.62
CA ILE A 374 13.32 13.42 -15.81
C ILE A 374 14.52 13.86 -16.64
N GLU A 375 15.60 14.36 -16.01
CA GLU A 375 16.82 14.73 -16.73
C GLU A 375 17.50 13.50 -17.37
N ILE A 376 17.62 12.38 -16.64
CA ILE A 376 18.11 11.12 -17.21
C ILE A 376 17.26 10.70 -18.42
N GLY A 377 15.97 10.78 -18.32
CA GLY A 377 15.06 10.41 -19.41
C GLY A 377 15.20 11.30 -20.65
N LYS A 378 15.51 12.58 -20.48
CA LYS A 378 15.82 13.49 -21.59
C LYS A 378 17.12 13.13 -22.32
N GLU A 379 18.08 12.50 -21.62
CA GLU A 379 19.32 12.01 -22.20
C GLU A 379 19.13 10.67 -22.92
N GLU A 380 18.22 9.81 -22.42
CA GLU A 380 17.96 8.46 -22.94
C GLU A 380 16.94 8.44 -24.08
N GLY A 381 15.99 9.39 -24.08
CA GLY A 381 14.88 9.45 -25.03
C GLY A 381 14.48 10.87 -25.41
N LYS A 382 13.28 11.02 -25.93
CA LYS A 382 12.72 12.31 -26.34
C LYS A 382 11.62 12.72 -25.37
N LEU A 383 11.75 13.88 -24.73
CA LEU A 383 10.68 14.49 -23.95
C LEU A 383 9.54 14.93 -24.89
N GLU A 384 8.37 14.33 -24.74
CA GLU A 384 7.19 14.64 -25.55
C GLU A 384 6.22 15.58 -24.84
N GLN A 385 6.10 15.46 -23.51
CA GLN A 385 5.19 16.27 -22.69
C GLN A 385 5.74 16.44 -21.29
N GLY A 386 5.47 17.58 -20.63
CA GLY A 386 5.77 17.84 -19.23
C GLY A 386 7.26 18.13 -18.99
N GLY A 387 7.79 17.60 -17.89
CA GLY A 387 9.19 17.80 -17.46
C GLY A 387 9.40 19.03 -16.62
N GLY A 388 8.37 19.85 -16.37
CA GLY A 388 8.41 20.99 -15.47
C GLY A 388 8.27 20.57 -14.01
N THR A 389 8.92 21.35 -13.12
CA THR A 389 8.87 21.13 -11.67
C THR A 389 8.80 22.46 -10.94
N ASP A 390 8.00 22.53 -9.85
CA ASP A 390 7.88 23.72 -9.00
C ASP A 390 7.89 23.33 -7.52
N ASP A 391 8.85 23.84 -6.77
CA ASP A 391 8.96 23.68 -5.31
C ASP A 391 8.89 25.01 -4.55
N SER A 392 8.39 26.05 -5.20
CA SER A 392 8.27 27.38 -4.60
C SER A 392 7.30 27.44 -3.41
N LYS A 393 6.24 26.61 -3.43
CA LYS A 393 5.23 26.51 -2.38
C LYS A 393 5.02 25.07 -1.92
N GLY A 394 4.94 24.13 -2.86
CA GLY A 394 4.75 22.70 -2.65
C GLY A 394 5.56 21.92 -3.68
N TYR A 395 5.54 20.61 -3.59
CA TYR A 395 6.37 19.74 -4.45
C TYR A 395 5.62 19.28 -5.69
N PHE A 396 5.48 20.13 -6.70
CA PHE A 396 4.73 19.85 -7.92
C PHE A 396 5.63 19.40 -9.07
N VAL A 397 5.24 18.31 -9.73
CA VAL A 397 5.92 17.75 -10.90
C VAL A 397 4.89 17.54 -12.00
N GLU A 398 5.14 18.10 -13.18
CA GLU A 398 4.26 17.92 -14.33
C GLU A 398 4.22 16.45 -14.82
N PRO A 399 3.04 15.97 -15.26
CA PRO A 399 2.94 14.65 -15.87
C PRO A 399 3.83 14.60 -17.12
N THR A 400 4.75 13.64 -17.14
CA THR A 400 5.88 13.60 -18.06
C THR A 400 5.86 12.35 -18.92
N ILE A 401 5.88 12.52 -20.24
CA ILE A 401 5.97 11.46 -21.24
C ILE A 401 7.32 11.55 -21.96
N ILE A 402 8.04 10.43 -21.98
CA ILE A 402 9.32 10.29 -22.70
C ILE A 402 9.21 9.12 -23.67
N SER A 403 9.55 9.37 -24.94
CA SER A 403 9.46 8.38 -26.03
C SER A 403 10.82 7.99 -26.57
N GLY A 404 10.85 6.99 -27.47
CA GLY A 404 12.07 6.56 -28.17
C GLY A 404 13.05 5.79 -27.28
N LEU A 405 12.57 5.27 -26.16
CA LEU A 405 13.34 4.54 -25.17
C LEU A 405 13.61 3.09 -25.59
N LYS A 406 14.63 2.50 -24.97
CA LYS A 406 14.99 1.09 -25.08
C LYS A 406 14.75 0.38 -23.76
N SER A 407 14.54 -0.93 -23.80
CA SER A 407 14.28 -1.74 -22.59
C SER A 407 15.32 -1.53 -21.48
N LYS A 408 16.60 -1.35 -21.81
CA LYS A 408 17.70 -1.23 -20.83
C LYS A 408 18.03 0.20 -20.39
N ASP A 409 17.30 1.19 -20.86
CA ASP A 409 17.45 2.56 -20.38
C ASP A 409 17.08 2.64 -18.89
N ARG A 410 17.75 3.48 -18.12
CA ARG A 410 17.58 3.53 -16.66
C ARG A 410 16.15 3.85 -16.26
N ILE A 411 15.51 4.78 -16.97
CA ILE A 411 14.11 5.13 -16.68
C ILE A 411 13.13 4.01 -17.02
N MET A 412 13.56 2.98 -17.78
CA MET A 412 12.77 1.77 -18.06
C MET A 412 13.04 0.63 -17.07
N GLN A 413 14.10 0.72 -16.26
CA GLN A 413 14.52 -0.31 -15.31
C GLN A 413 14.32 0.08 -13.85
N GLU A 414 14.59 1.35 -13.51
CA GLU A 414 14.59 1.83 -12.13
C GLU A 414 13.22 2.43 -11.74
N GLU A 415 12.77 2.17 -10.53
CA GLU A 415 11.52 2.73 -10.00
C GLU A 415 11.65 4.24 -9.73
N ILE A 416 10.89 5.05 -10.43
CA ILE A 416 10.87 6.51 -10.28
C ILE A 416 9.95 6.92 -9.12
N PHE A 417 8.75 6.32 -9.03
CA PHE A 417 7.70 6.60 -8.06
C PHE A 417 7.18 8.05 -8.15
N GLY A 418 6.87 8.46 -9.37
CA GLY A 418 6.41 9.80 -9.71
C GLY A 418 5.77 9.84 -11.10
N PRO A 419 5.26 11.00 -11.54
CA PRO A 419 4.45 11.13 -12.75
C PRO A 419 5.30 11.10 -14.04
N VAL A 420 5.98 9.98 -14.29
CA VAL A 420 6.85 9.78 -15.46
C VAL A 420 6.55 8.43 -16.09
N VAL A 421 6.18 8.43 -17.39
CA VAL A 421 5.98 7.22 -18.18
C VAL A 421 6.90 7.21 -19.40
N GLY A 422 7.56 6.07 -19.62
CA GLY A 422 8.41 5.82 -20.78
C GLY A 422 7.68 5.00 -21.84
N PHE A 423 7.83 5.39 -23.11
CA PHE A 423 7.28 4.70 -24.26
C PHE A 423 8.38 3.95 -25.02
N VAL A 424 8.18 2.66 -25.27
CA VAL A 424 9.05 1.82 -26.10
C VAL A 424 8.24 1.21 -27.23
N LYS A 425 8.81 1.23 -28.45
CA LYS A 425 8.22 0.64 -29.65
C LYS A 425 8.73 -0.78 -29.83
N VAL A 426 7.83 -1.73 -30.07
CA VAL A 426 8.15 -3.14 -30.33
C VAL A 426 7.62 -3.60 -31.68
N ASN A 427 8.22 -4.65 -32.25
CA ASN A 427 7.89 -5.13 -33.60
C ASN A 427 6.71 -6.10 -33.63
N ASP A 428 6.57 -6.89 -32.56
CA ASP A 428 5.54 -7.93 -32.41
C ASP A 428 5.23 -8.20 -30.92
N PHE A 429 4.27 -9.06 -30.68
CA PHE A 429 3.80 -9.38 -29.32
C PHE A 429 4.84 -10.18 -28.52
N ASP A 430 5.66 -11.01 -29.17
CA ASP A 430 6.70 -11.79 -28.49
C ASP A 430 7.77 -10.86 -27.93
N GLU A 431 8.26 -9.90 -28.71
CA GLU A 431 9.16 -8.85 -28.24
C GLU A 431 8.52 -8.02 -27.11
N ALA A 432 7.21 -7.74 -27.21
CA ALA A 432 6.52 -6.99 -26.15
C ALA A 432 6.56 -7.70 -24.81
N ILE A 433 6.35 -9.01 -24.76
CA ILE A 433 6.43 -9.81 -23.52
C ILE A 433 7.87 -9.92 -23.03
N GLU A 434 8.85 -10.07 -23.91
CA GLU A 434 10.27 -10.04 -23.54
C GLU A 434 10.64 -8.72 -22.87
N VAL A 435 10.27 -7.58 -23.47
CA VAL A 435 10.52 -6.24 -22.91
C VAL A 435 9.75 -6.05 -21.59
N ALA A 436 8.52 -6.54 -21.49
CA ALA A 436 7.72 -6.44 -20.28
C ALA A 436 8.39 -7.17 -19.09
N ASN A 437 8.95 -8.35 -19.34
CA ASN A 437 9.64 -9.17 -18.34
C ASN A 437 11.07 -8.72 -18.02
N ASP A 438 11.66 -7.87 -18.87
CA ASP A 438 13.04 -7.42 -18.78
C ASP A 438 13.24 -6.36 -17.68
N THR A 439 12.90 -6.72 -16.47
CA THR A 439 13.04 -5.91 -15.24
C THR A 439 13.19 -6.82 -14.02
N ASP A 440 13.81 -6.29 -12.97
CA ASP A 440 13.90 -6.96 -11.66
C ASP A 440 12.55 -7.04 -10.92
N TYR A 441 11.55 -6.30 -11.37
CA TYR A 441 10.23 -6.21 -10.73
C TYR A 441 9.19 -7.08 -11.44
N GLY A 442 8.10 -7.39 -10.76
CA GLY A 442 6.98 -8.15 -11.28
C GLY A 442 5.71 -7.92 -10.46
N LEU A 443 5.32 -6.64 -10.23
CA LEU A 443 4.16 -6.34 -9.40
C LEU A 443 2.87 -6.45 -10.20
N THR A 444 2.62 -5.52 -11.11
CA THR A 444 1.44 -5.53 -11.96
C THR A 444 1.79 -5.38 -13.44
N GLY A 445 0.87 -5.79 -14.29
CA GLY A 445 0.94 -5.58 -15.73
C GLY A 445 -0.44 -5.57 -16.35
N ALA A 446 -0.56 -4.97 -17.52
CA ALA A 446 -1.77 -5.07 -18.32
C ALA A 446 -1.44 -5.34 -19.79
N VAL A 447 -2.37 -5.97 -20.49
CA VAL A 447 -2.30 -6.23 -21.93
C VAL A 447 -3.57 -5.70 -22.57
N ILE A 448 -3.39 -4.83 -23.55
CA ILE A 448 -4.47 -4.33 -24.40
C ILE A 448 -4.38 -5.11 -25.72
N THR A 449 -5.28 -6.06 -25.91
CA THR A 449 -5.30 -6.94 -27.11
C THR A 449 -6.70 -7.40 -27.43
N ASN A 450 -6.97 -7.58 -28.74
CA ASN A 450 -8.16 -8.28 -29.24
C ASN A 450 -7.84 -9.73 -29.66
N ASN A 451 -6.55 -10.14 -29.57
CA ASN A 451 -6.09 -11.47 -29.95
C ASN A 451 -6.12 -12.42 -28.73
N ARG A 452 -6.95 -13.43 -28.77
CA ARG A 452 -7.09 -14.39 -27.67
C ARG A 452 -5.83 -15.24 -27.44
N GLU A 453 -5.06 -15.54 -28.48
CA GLU A 453 -3.81 -16.31 -28.38
C GLU A 453 -2.73 -15.48 -27.67
N HIS A 454 -2.61 -14.19 -28.00
CA HIS A 454 -1.72 -13.26 -27.33
C HIS A 454 -2.07 -13.11 -25.84
N TRP A 455 -3.37 -13.04 -25.51
CA TRP A 455 -3.79 -13.04 -24.11
C TRP A 455 -3.37 -14.31 -23.37
N ILE A 456 -3.61 -15.49 -23.96
CA ILE A 456 -3.23 -16.77 -23.35
C ILE A 456 -1.71 -16.83 -23.15
N LYS A 457 -0.93 -16.34 -24.15
CA LYS A 457 0.51 -16.23 -24.04
C LYS A 457 0.91 -15.31 -22.86
N ALA A 458 0.31 -14.14 -22.76
CA ALA A 458 0.58 -13.21 -21.64
C ALA A 458 0.27 -13.83 -20.27
N VAL A 459 -0.83 -14.56 -20.13
CA VAL A 459 -1.18 -15.27 -18.88
C VAL A 459 -0.10 -16.26 -18.47
N ASN A 460 0.56 -16.91 -19.44
CA ASN A 460 1.57 -17.93 -19.14
C ASN A 460 2.98 -17.37 -19.02
N GLU A 461 3.29 -16.26 -19.66
CA GLU A 461 4.67 -15.80 -19.85
C GLU A 461 4.96 -14.41 -19.27
N PHE A 462 3.94 -13.58 -18.96
CA PHE A 462 4.17 -12.28 -18.34
C PHE A 462 4.33 -12.43 -16.83
N ASP A 463 5.54 -12.29 -16.32
CA ASP A 463 5.95 -12.56 -14.94
C ASP A 463 5.57 -11.43 -13.97
N VAL A 464 4.28 -11.27 -13.72
CA VAL A 464 3.73 -10.32 -12.75
C VAL A 464 2.74 -10.98 -11.80
N GLY A 465 2.66 -10.47 -10.59
CA GLY A 465 1.73 -10.98 -9.59
C GLY A 465 0.27 -10.68 -9.93
N ASN A 466 -0.02 -9.54 -10.57
CA ASN A 466 -1.35 -9.15 -11.01
C ASN A 466 -1.33 -8.78 -12.50
N LEU A 467 -2.07 -9.52 -13.32
CA LEU A 467 -2.18 -9.29 -14.77
C LEU A 467 -3.62 -8.94 -15.15
N TYR A 468 -3.78 -7.87 -15.92
CA TYR A 468 -5.08 -7.37 -16.35
C TYR A 468 -5.23 -7.37 -17.88
N LEU A 469 -6.47 -7.56 -18.37
CA LEU A 469 -6.81 -7.52 -19.80
C LEU A 469 -7.69 -6.32 -20.11
N ASN A 470 -7.32 -5.54 -21.14
CA ASN A 470 -8.12 -4.43 -21.67
C ASN A 470 -8.56 -3.40 -20.62
N ARG A 471 -7.65 -3.09 -19.70
CA ARG A 471 -7.78 -2.05 -18.69
C ARG A 471 -6.39 -1.59 -18.22
N GLY A 472 -6.33 -0.58 -17.36
CA GLY A 472 -5.08 -0.15 -16.71
C GLY A 472 -4.50 -1.18 -15.75
N CYS A 473 -3.24 -1.01 -15.38
CA CYS A 473 -2.50 -1.90 -14.48
C CYS A 473 -2.66 -1.55 -12.98
N THR A 474 -3.47 -0.55 -12.65
CA THR A 474 -3.77 -0.11 -11.27
C THR A 474 -5.16 -0.57 -10.82
N SER A 475 -5.56 -0.16 -9.59
CA SER A 475 -6.92 -0.34 -9.05
C SER A 475 -7.29 -1.81 -8.80
N ALA A 476 -6.43 -2.53 -8.08
CA ALA A 476 -6.80 -3.79 -7.46
C ALA A 476 -7.90 -3.57 -6.41
N VAL A 477 -8.79 -4.54 -6.26
CA VAL A 477 -9.95 -4.47 -5.34
C VAL A 477 -9.88 -5.64 -4.38
N VAL A 478 -9.98 -5.37 -3.08
CA VAL A 478 -9.93 -6.39 -2.02
C VAL A 478 -10.98 -7.47 -2.26
N GLY A 479 -10.58 -8.72 -2.16
CA GLY A 479 -11.44 -9.88 -2.40
C GLY A 479 -11.62 -10.27 -3.88
N TYR A 480 -11.43 -9.34 -4.82
CA TYR A 480 -11.51 -9.60 -6.28
C TYR A 480 -10.14 -9.76 -6.92
N HIS A 481 -9.18 -8.93 -6.53
CA HIS A 481 -7.85 -8.89 -7.11
C HIS A 481 -6.79 -8.94 -5.99
N PRO A 482 -6.57 -10.10 -5.34
CA PRO A 482 -5.50 -10.24 -4.35
C PRO A 482 -4.19 -9.68 -4.86
N PHE A 483 -3.56 -8.79 -4.07
CA PHE A 483 -2.47 -7.96 -4.53
C PHE A 483 -1.13 -8.38 -3.92
N GLY A 484 -0.13 -8.61 -4.77
CA GLY A 484 1.24 -8.94 -4.37
C GLY A 484 2.07 -9.30 -5.59
N GLY A 485 3.38 -9.04 -5.53
CA GLY A 485 4.28 -9.10 -6.67
C GLY A 485 5.27 -10.25 -6.66
N PHE A 486 5.68 -10.65 -7.87
CA PHE A 486 6.76 -11.58 -8.12
C PHE A 486 8.13 -10.87 -8.09
N LYS A 487 9.21 -11.64 -8.26
CA LYS A 487 10.58 -11.14 -8.33
C LYS A 487 10.89 -10.21 -7.14
N MET A 488 11.50 -9.05 -7.40
CA MET A 488 11.88 -8.08 -6.36
C MET A 488 10.74 -7.11 -5.99
N SER A 489 9.51 -7.38 -6.44
CA SER A 489 8.34 -6.61 -6.00
C SER A 489 7.77 -7.07 -4.66
N GLY A 490 8.14 -8.24 -4.17
CA GLY A 490 7.72 -8.66 -2.84
C GLY A 490 7.87 -10.15 -2.56
N THR A 491 7.28 -10.56 -1.44
CA THR A 491 7.22 -11.97 -1.01
C THR A 491 5.96 -12.68 -1.52
N ASP A 492 5.22 -12.07 -2.42
CA ASP A 492 3.96 -12.53 -3.02
C ASP A 492 2.90 -12.94 -1.98
N ALA A 493 2.81 -12.18 -0.91
CA ALA A 493 1.89 -12.44 0.21
C ALA A 493 0.44 -12.01 -0.07
N LYS A 494 0.01 -11.89 -1.28
CA LYS A 494 -1.35 -11.56 -1.80
C LYS A 494 -2.30 -10.91 -0.78
N THR A 495 -2.10 -9.63 -0.49
CA THR A 495 -3.01 -8.87 0.39
C THR A 495 -4.44 -8.89 -0.17
N GLY A 496 -5.44 -8.94 0.71
CA GLY A 496 -6.84 -9.05 0.29
C GLY A 496 -7.22 -10.43 -0.26
N SER A 497 -6.42 -11.48 0.03
CA SER A 497 -6.69 -12.86 -0.35
C SER A 497 -7.20 -13.71 0.82
N PRO A 498 -7.82 -14.88 0.53
CA PRO A 498 -8.18 -15.86 1.56
C PRO A 498 -6.98 -16.38 2.35
N ASP A 499 -5.79 -16.39 1.74
CA ASP A 499 -4.57 -16.98 2.31
C ASP A 499 -3.73 -15.99 3.12
N TYR A 500 -4.00 -14.68 3.02
CA TYR A 500 -3.16 -13.66 3.64
C TYR A 500 -2.97 -13.86 5.14
N LEU A 501 -4.02 -14.24 5.86
CA LEU A 501 -3.94 -14.46 7.31
C LEU A 501 -3.04 -15.63 7.71
N LEU A 502 -2.77 -16.57 6.81
CA LEU A 502 -1.88 -17.72 7.07
C LEU A 502 -0.44 -17.29 7.36
N HIS A 503 -0.02 -16.12 6.88
CA HIS A 503 1.28 -15.55 7.21
C HIS A 503 1.46 -15.26 8.70
N PHE A 504 0.36 -15.05 9.44
CA PHE A 504 0.32 -14.69 10.85
C PHE A 504 -0.13 -15.84 11.76
N LEU A 505 -0.23 -17.03 11.21
CA LEU A 505 -0.75 -18.20 11.89
C LEU A 505 0.21 -19.39 11.78
N GLU A 506 0.25 -20.23 12.81
CA GLU A 506 0.89 -21.54 12.82
C GLU A 506 -0.16 -22.63 12.83
N GLN A 507 0.12 -23.67 12.06
CA GLN A 507 -0.71 -24.88 12.03
C GLN A 507 -0.37 -25.78 13.20
N LYS A 508 -1.40 -26.30 13.88
CA LYS A 508 -1.25 -27.31 14.92
C LYS A 508 -2.11 -28.53 14.62
N VAL A 509 -1.50 -29.69 14.70
CA VAL A 509 -2.18 -30.99 14.63
C VAL A 509 -2.27 -31.56 16.05
N VAL A 510 -3.44 -32.11 16.37
CA VAL A 510 -3.67 -32.87 17.61
C VAL A 510 -4.28 -34.21 17.22
N SER A 511 -3.70 -35.29 17.72
CA SER A 511 -4.22 -36.66 17.60
C SER A 511 -4.57 -37.18 18.98
N GLU A 512 -5.77 -37.71 19.15
CA GLU A 512 -6.28 -38.27 20.39
C GLU A 512 -6.66 -39.76 20.12
N MET A 513 -6.07 -40.65 20.86
CA MET A 513 -6.40 -42.08 20.85
C MET A 513 -7.60 -42.35 21.76
N PHE A 514 -8.54 -43.20 21.34
CA PHE A 514 -9.72 -43.62 22.15
C PHE A 514 -9.96 -45.12 22.06
#